data_7bfdc246ec59f217a65ff38d633a4448
#
_entry.id   7bfdc246ec59f217a65ff38d633a4448
#
_cell.length_a   1.000
_cell.length_b   1.000
_cell.length_c   1.000
_cell.angle_alpha   90.00
_cell.angle_beta   90.00
_cell.angle_gamma   90.00
#
_symmetry.space_group_name_H-M   'P 1'
#
loop_
_entity.id
_entity.type
_entity.pdbx_description
1 polymer ?
#
loop_
_entity_poly.entity_id
_entity_poly.type
_entity_poly.pdbx_seq_one_letter_code
_entity_poly.pdbx_strand_id
1 'polypeptide(L)'
;MFIDYTKIELIAGHGGSGAVSFRREKFIPKGGPNGGDGGRGGHIYMVVDTNLHTLQDIRYKRRYKAENGHSGKSSNKTGRSGKDVIILVPAGSIIRKVGSEKVLVDLTEQGQQYIICHGGQGGRGNARFKSSTRQAPRNAQPGIEGESGNFEVELKILADVGLVGLPNAGKSTLLSVLSSARPKIADYPFTTLVPQLGIVKFGEYDSFVMADIPGLIKGASKGKGLGHQFLKHIERNRIHIYLIDCQEEDPFGVFRTLKNELNSFNEGLDKKPYLICRTKSDLNTEISNEWNGFNDEIVDISSVTNKGLDTLVDTI
;
A
#
# COMPACT_ATOMS: atom_id res chain seq x y z
N MET A 1 -14.90 5.77 -2.57
CA MET A 1 -15.13 4.32 -2.85
C MET A 1 -13.84 3.60 -2.57
N PHE A 2 -13.84 2.62 -1.66
CA PHE A 2 -12.64 1.85 -1.33
C PHE A 2 -12.31 0.86 -2.45
N ILE A 3 -11.07 0.84 -2.94
CA ILE A 3 -10.60 -0.03 -4.01
C ILE A 3 -9.28 -0.65 -3.56
N ASP A 4 -9.27 -1.97 -3.53
CA ASP A 4 -8.19 -2.83 -3.05
C ASP A 4 -7.45 -3.58 -4.16
N TYR A 5 -7.99 -3.56 -5.37
CA TYR A 5 -7.41 -4.24 -6.52
C TYR A 5 -7.59 -3.43 -7.80
N THR A 6 -6.54 -3.35 -8.59
CA THR A 6 -6.60 -2.73 -9.91
C THR A 6 -5.54 -3.31 -10.85
N LYS A 7 -5.84 -3.26 -12.16
CA LYS A 7 -4.89 -3.58 -13.23
C LYS A 7 -4.47 -2.31 -13.91
N ILE A 8 -3.17 -2.18 -14.16
CA ILE A 8 -2.57 -1.00 -14.81
C ILE A 8 -1.61 -1.42 -15.90
N GLU A 9 -1.52 -0.60 -16.92
CA GLU A 9 -0.55 -0.69 -17.99
C GLU A 9 0.57 0.33 -17.74
N LEU A 10 1.80 -0.14 -17.68
CA LEU A 10 2.99 0.68 -17.47
C LEU A 10 3.89 0.60 -18.69
N ILE A 11 4.33 1.77 -19.18
CA ILE A 11 5.21 1.90 -20.33
C ILE A 11 6.33 2.87 -19.95
N ALA A 12 7.52 2.34 -19.71
CA ALA A 12 8.70 3.17 -19.47
C ALA A 12 9.16 3.86 -20.76
N GLY A 13 9.91 4.94 -20.61
CA GLY A 13 10.38 5.72 -21.74
C GLY A 13 11.44 4.97 -22.57
N HIS A 14 11.42 5.17 -23.86
CA HIS A 14 12.45 4.74 -24.81
C HIS A 14 13.73 5.54 -24.59
N GLY A 15 14.88 4.95 -24.77
CA GLY A 15 16.16 5.66 -24.88
C GLY A 15 16.23 6.47 -26.18
N GLY A 16 16.80 7.65 -26.11
CA GLY A 16 17.08 8.46 -27.30
C GLY A 16 18.18 7.86 -28.16
N SER A 17 18.16 8.06 -29.45
CA SER A 17 19.23 7.61 -30.36
C SER A 17 20.49 8.43 -30.18
N GLY A 18 21.65 7.83 -30.35
CA GLY A 18 22.91 8.53 -30.51
C GLY A 18 22.94 9.34 -31.81
N ALA A 19 23.72 10.39 -31.82
CA ALA A 19 23.86 11.24 -33.00
C ALA A 19 25.06 10.83 -33.85
N VAL A 20 24.93 11.02 -35.16
CA VAL A 20 26.07 10.99 -36.10
C VAL A 20 26.37 12.43 -36.53
N SER A 21 27.47 12.97 -36.08
CA SER A 21 27.86 14.33 -36.45
C SER A 21 29.38 14.46 -36.46
N PHE A 22 29.87 15.44 -37.21
CA PHE A 22 31.29 15.74 -37.38
C PHE A 22 31.54 17.21 -37.12
N ARG A 23 32.63 17.54 -36.45
CA ARG A 23 33.07 18.91 -36.21
C ARG A 23 33.32 19.62 -37.53
N ARG A 24 32.74 20.77 -37.76
CA ARG A 24 32.98 21.65 -38.92
C ARG A 24 33.21 23.05 -38.41
N GLU A 25 34.44 23.51 -38.57
CA GLU A 25 34.83 24.86 -38.17
C GLU A 25 35.63 25.52 -39.29
N LYS A 26 35.68 26.84 -39.28
CA LYS A 26 36.54 27.60 -40.19
C LYS A 26 37.98 27.15 -39.97
N PHE A 27 38.68 26.77 -41.01
CA PHE A 27 40.06 26.22 -40.98
C PHE A 27 40.22 24.77 -40.48
N ILE A 28 39.14 24.04 -40.17
CA ILE A 28 39.19 22.61 -39.80
C ILE A 28 38.29 21.81 -40.76
N PRO A 29 38.73 21.53 -41.99
CA PRO A 29 37.88 20.86 -43.01
C PRO A 29 37.62 19.36 -42.66
N LYS A 30 38.49 18.72 -41.92
CA LYS A 30 38.38 17.30 -41.51
C LYS A 30 38.24 17.16 -40.00
N GLY A 31 37.19 17.78 -39.39
CA GLY A 31 36.90 17.61 -37.96
C GLY A 31 36.49 16.19 -37.65
N GLY A 32 36.88 15.69 -36.46
CA GLY A 32 36.56 14.34 -36.00
C GLY A 32 35.06 14.18 -35.66
N PRO A 33 34.62 12.94 -35.34
CA PRO A 33 33.24 12.66 -34.93
C PRO A 33 32.97 13.37 -33.61
N ASN A 34 31.80 14.03 -33.51
CA ASN A 34 31.34 14.80 -32.37
C ASN A 34 29.86 14.61 -32.05
N GLY A 35 29.28 13.51 -32.51
CA GLY A 35 27.89 13.16 -32.16
C GLY A 35 27.80 12.68 -30.71
N GLY A 36 26.90 13.29 -29.96
CA GLY A 36 26.63 12.96 -28.57
C GLY A 36 25.70 11.73 -28.39
N ASP A 37 25.66 11.20 -27.19
CA ASP A 37 24.85 10.07 -26.83
C ASP A 37 23.36 10.49 -26.71
N GLY A 38 22.43 9.55 -26.88
CA GLY A 38 21.02 9.74 -26.56
C GLY A 38 20.79 9.80 -25.06
N GLY A 39 19.72 10.45 -24.63
CA GLY A 39 19.28 10.46 -23.24
C GLY A 39 18.58 9.15 -22.85
N ARG A 40 18.59 8.82 -21.57
CA ARG A 40 17.84 7.71 -21.00
C ARG A 40 16.32 7.98 -21.08
N GLY A 41 15.51 6.97 -21.34
CA GLY A 41 14.06 7.02 -21.12
C GLY A 41 13.70 7.12 -19.65
N GLY A 42 12.55 7.71 -19.32
CA GLY A 42 12.05 7.82 -17.96
C GLY A 42 11.71 6.45 -17.37
N HIS A 43 11.99 6.25 -16.10
CA HIS A 43 11.56 5.10 -15.33
C HIS A 43 10.12 5.28 -14.81
N ILE A 44 9.49 4.19 -14.36
CA ILE A 44 8.24 4.24 -13.60
C ILE A 44 8.51 3.69 -12.20
N TYR A 45 8.27 4.55 -11.21
CA TYR A 45 8.41 4.23 -9.80
C TYR A 45 7.03 4.06 -9.17
N MET A 46 6.93 3.15 -8.21
CA MET A 46 5.88 3.17 -7.20
C MET A 46 6.49 3.59 -5.88
N VAL A 47 5.80 4.49 -5.18
CA VAL A 47 6.26 5.10 -3.93
C VAL A 47 5.13 5.02 -2.92
N VAL A 48 5.43 4.59 -1.70
CA VAL A 48 4.45 4.49 -0.62
C VAL A 48 4.15 5.87 -0.06
N ASP A 49 2.85 6.16 0.03
CA ASP A 49 2.30 7.27 0.79
C ASP A 49 1.27 6.74 1.80
N THR A 50 1.59 6.85 3.09
CA THR A 50 0.72 6.37 4.18
C THR A 50 -0.56 7.17 4.36
N ASN A 51 -0.67 8.35 3.75
CA ASN A 51 -1.92 9.12 3.72
C ASN A 51 -2.94 8.53 2.73
N LEU A 52 -2.52 7.61 1.87
CA LEU A 52 -3.41 6.91 0.96
C LEU A 52 -3.93 5.62 1.62
N HIS A 53 -5.24 5.43 1.58
CA HIS A 53 -5.91 4.25 2.13
C HIS A 53 -6.57 3.37 1.06
N THR A 54 -6.48 3.72 -0.21
CA THR A 54 -7.19 3.06 -1.30
C THR A 54 -6.45 3.23 -2.62
N LEU A 55 -6.65 2.29 -3.55
CA LEU A 55 -6.11 2.36 -4.91
C LEU A 55 -7.01 3.16 -5.87
N GLN A 56 -7.86 4.05 -5.36
CA GLN A 56 -8.87 4.75 -6.16
C GLN A 56 -8.24 5.58 -7.29
N ASP A 57 -7.19 6.33 -7.00
CA ASP A 57 -6.52 7.20 -7.99
C ASP A 57 -5.89 6.38 -9.12
N ILE A 58 -5.30 5.25 -8.78
CA ILE A 58 -4.68 4.34 -9.74
C ILE A 58 -5.75 3.68 -10.63
N ARG A 59 -6.93 3.41 -10.09
CA ARG A 59 -8.05 2.83 -10.87
C ARG A 59 -8.61 3.80 -11.90
N TYR A 60 -8.63 5.09 -11.62
CA TYR A 60 -9.10 6.09 -12.59
C TYR A 60 -8.10 6.26 -13.74
N LYS A 61 -6.81 6.23 -13.43
CA LYS A 61 -5.74 6.33 -14.42
C LYS A 61 -5.05 4.98 -14.59
N ARG A 62 -5.53 4.15 -15.51
CA ARG A 62 -5.02 2.77 -15.70
C ARG A 62 -3.78 2.67 -16.58
N ARG A 63 -3.37 3.73 -17.24
CA ARG A 63 -2.22 3.73 -18.15
C ARG A 63 -1.26 4.84 -17.78
N TYR A 64 0.00 4.45 -17.54
CA TYR A 64 1.08 5.36 -17.22
C TYR A 64 2.19 5.20 -18.25
N LYS A 65 2.62 6.32 -18.83
CA LYS A 65 3.71 6.35 -19.81
C LYS A 65 4.74 7.37 -19.37
N ALA A 66 6.00 6.95 -19.25
CA ALA A 66 7.12 7.83 -18.99
C ALA A 66 7.64 8.48 -20.28
N GLU A 67 8.32 9.60 -20.14
CA GLU A 67 8.88 10.37 -21.24
C GLU A 67 10.05 9.61 -21.89
N ASN A 68 10.11 9.65 -23.23
CA ASN A 68 11.27 9.09 -23.95
C ASN A 68 12.50 9.99 -23.77
N GLY A 69 13.67 9.40 -23.81
CA GLY A 69 14.93 10.12 -23.91
C GLY A 69 15.06 10.84 -25.25
N HIS A 70 15.65 12.01 -25.24
CA HIS A 70 15.91 12.78 -26.47
C HIS A 70 17.15 12.25 -27.17
N SER A 71 17.15 12.38 -28.50
CA SER A 71 18.34 12.02 -29.29
C SER A 71 19.54 12.91 -28.97
N GLY A 72 20.74 12.37 -29.09
CA GLY A 72 21.97 13.10 -29.01
C GLY A 72 22.05 14.19 -30.07
N LYS A 73 22.91 15.18 -29.85
CA LYS A 73 23.11 16.31 -30.75
C LYS A 73 24.59 16.41 -31.15
N SER A 74 24.89 17.33 -32.06
CA SER A 74 26.26 17.69 -32.42
C SER A 74 27.03 18.25 -31.21
N SER A 75 28.34 18.39 -31.36
CA SER A 75 29.25 18.94 -30.34
C SER A 75 29.27 18.16 -29.02
N ASN A 76 29.17 16.83 -29.13
CA ASN A 76 29.14 15.89 -28.01
C ASN A 76 28.01 16.16 -26.98
N LYS A 77 26.93 16.86 -27.40
CA LYS A 77 25.81 17.15 -26.51
C LYS A 77 24.92 15.91 -26.36
N THR A 78 24.88 15.35 -25.16
CA THR A 78 23.99 14.24 -24.80
C THR A 78 22.55 14.72 -24.86
N GLY A 79 21.65 13.87 -25.35
CA GLY A 79 20.23 14.10 -25.30
C GLY A 79 19.70 14.18 -23.85
N ARG A 80 18.68 15.00 -23.61
CA ARG A 80 18.02 15.08 -22.31
C ARG A 80 17.37 13.74 -21.96
N SER A 81 17.54 13.27 -20.73
CA SER A 81 16.82 12.12 -20.23
C SER A 81 15.31 12.41 -20.13
N GLY A 82 14.50 11.40 -20.40
CA GLY A 82 13.07 11.46 -20.17
C GLY A 82 12.74 11.59 -18.69
N LYS A 83 11.66 12.27 -18.38
CA LYS A 83 11.15 12.41 -17.03
C LYS A 83 10.61 11.09 -16.51
N ASP A 84 10.96 10.77 -15.28
CA ASP A 84 10.42 9.61 -14.57
C ASP A 84 8.95 9.85 -14.17
N VAL A 85 8.19 8.77 -14.04
CA VAL A 85 6.81 8.80 -13.54
C VAL A 85 6.79 8.19 -12.16
N ILE A 86 6.21 8.90 -11.20
CA ILE A 86 6.00 8.44 -9.84
C ILE A 86 4.51 8.13 -9.67
N ILE A 87 4.20 6.94 -9.20
CA ILE A 87 2.85 6.48 -8.85
C ILE A 87 2.82 6.29 -7.35
N LEU A 88 1.98 7.05 -6.68
CA LEU A 88 1.78 6.90 -5.24
C LEU A 88 0.85 5.73 -4.96
N VAL A 89 1.20 4.90 -3.99
CA VAL A 89 0.44 3.74 -3.55
C VAL A 89 0.34 3.73 -2.03
N PRO A 90 -0.75 3.22 -1.46
CA PRO A 90 -0.86 3.05 -0.01
C PRO A 90 0.13 1.99 0.50
N ALA A 91 0.47 2.07 1.79
CA ALA A 91 1.26 1.05 2.46
C ALA A 91 0.55 -0.31 2.40
N GLY A 92 1.31 -1.39 2.19
CA GLY A 92 0.77 -2.74 2.00
C GLY A 92 0.34 -3.07 0.56
N SER A 93 0.74 -2.23 -0.41
CA SER A 93 0.50 -2.51 -1.82
C SER A 93 1.45 -3.59 -2.34
N ILE A 94 0.87 -4.65 -2.90
CA ILE A 94 1.58 -5.75 -3.55
C ILE A 94 1.44 -5.59 -5.06
N ILE A 95 2.57 -5.69 -5.74
CA ILE A 95 2.62 -5.60 -7.18
C ILE A 95 3.02 -6.94 -7.77
N ARG A 96 2.26 -7.39 -8.77
CA ARG A 96 2.54 -8.57 -9.58
C ARG A 96 2.45 -8.23 -11.06
N LYS A 97 3.14 -9.00 -11.89
CA LYS A 97 2.91 -8.96 -13.34
C LYS A 97 1.67 -9.80 -13.67
N VAL A 98 0.79 -9.30 -14.52
CA VAL A 98 -0.41 -10.04 -14.94
C VAL A 98 -0.02 -11.42 -15.49
N GLY A 99 -0.70 -12.46 -14.98
CA GLY A 99 -0.42 -13.85 -15.33
C GLY A 99 0.76 -14.48 -14.60
N SER A 100 1.34 -13.82 -13.60
CA SER A 100 2.40 -14.37 -12.74
C SER A 100 1.96 -14.35 -11.27
N GLU A 101 2.10 -15.47 -10.60
CA GLU A 101 1.87 -15.56 -9.15
C GLU A 101 3.01 -14.93 -8.34
N LYS A 102 4.17 -14.69 -8.99
CA LYS A 102 5.34 -14.14 -8.32
C LYS A 102 5.10 -12.68 -7.95
N VAL A 103 5.24 -12.37 -6.67
CA VAL A 103 5.28 -11.00 -6.16
C VAL A 103 6.57 -10.33 -6.63
N LEU A 104 6.45 -9.16 -7.28
CA LEU A 104 7.60 -8.33 -7.66
C LEU A 104 8.09 -7.54 -6.46
N VAL A 105 7.16 -6.92 -5.74
CA VAL A 105 7.47 -6.12 -4.55
C VAL A 105 6.24 -6.06 -3.64
N ASP A 106 6.49 -5.99 -2.33
CA ASP A 106 5.55 -5.67 -1.28
C ASP A 106 6.01 -4.33 -0.66
N LEU A 107 5.19 -3.30 -0.79
CA LEU A 107 5.50 -1.93 -0.38
C LEU A 107 4.77 -1.61 0.92
N THR A 108 5.52 -1.51 2.03
CA THR A 108 4.95 -1.42 3.39
C THR A 108 5.34 -0.16 4.17
N GLU A 109 6.47 0.47 3.85
CA GLU A 109 7.03 1.56 4.64
C GLU A 109 6.87 2.90 3.95
N GLN A 110 6.58 3.97 4.70
CA GLN A 110 6.48 5.34 4.18
C GLN A 110 7.72 5.72 3.38
N GLY A 111 7.50 6.24 2.16
CA GLY A 111 8.56 6.67 1.25
C GLY A 111 9.34 5.53 0.61
N GLN A 112 9.05 4.26 0.92
CA GLN A 112 9.62 3.12 0.22
C GLN A 112 9.29 3.22 -1.27
N GLN A 113 10.31 3.04 -2.12
CA GLN A 113 10.15 3.16 -3.56
C GLN A 113 10.71 1.93 -4.29
N TYR A 114 10.10 1.61 -5.41
CA TYR A 114 10.55 0.52 -6.28
C TYR A 114 10.37 0.89 -7.75
N ILE A 115 11.37 0.55 -8.57
CA ILE A 115 11.28 0.73 -10.02
C ILE A 115 10.54 -0.48 -10.60
N ILE A 116 9.32 -0.25 -11.08
CA ILE A 116 8.51 -1.32 -11.69
C ILE A 116 8.90 -1.54 -13.15
N CYS A 117 9.18 -0.44 -13.86
CA CYS A 117 9.62 -0.51 -15.26
C CYS A 117 10.83 0.40 -15.48
N HIS A 118 11.92 -0.18 -15.97
CA HIS A 118 13.13 0.56 -16.29
C HIS A 118 13.02 1.25 -17.66
N GLY A 119 13.38 2.54 -17.70
CA GLY A 119 13.54 3.28 -18.94
C GLY A 119 14.71 2.76 -19.76
N GLY A 120 14.56 2.77 -21.06
CA GLY A 120 15.58 2.31 -22.00
C GLY A 120 16.83 3.19 -21.97
N GLN A 121 17.99 2.58 -22.17
CA GLN A 121 19.25 3.31 -22.25
C GLN A 121 19.37 4.08 -23.55
N GLY A 122 19.96 5.28 -23.48
CA GLY A 122 20.30 6.06 -24.66
C GLY A 122 21.38 5.41 -25.52
N GLY A 123 21.22 5.51 -26.83
CA GLY A 123 22.18 4.98 -27.78
C GLY A 123 23.48 5.81 -27.78
N ARG A 124 24.60 5.17 -28.06
CA ARG A 124 25.88 5.85 -28.14
C ARG A 124 26.05 6.64 -29.45
N GLY A 125 26.53 7.87 -29.36
CA GLY A 125 26.85 8.71 -30.50
C GLY A 125 28.13 8.25 -31.21
N ASN A 126 28.36 8.74 -32.46
CA ASN A 126 29.50 8.32 -33.26
C ASN A 126 30.84 8.69 -32.62
N ALA A 127 30.88 9.69 -31.75
CA ALA A 127 32.12 10.06 -31.03
C ALA A 127 32.66 8.92 -30.17
N ARG A 128 31.80 8.04 -29.64
CA ARG A 128 32.17 6.88 -28.81
C ARG A 128 32.79 5.73 -29.61
N PHE A 129 32.63 5.73 -30.94
CA PHE A 129 33.15 4.66 -31.83
C PHE A 129 34.43 5.03 -32.51
N LYS A 130 35.04 6.17 -32.16
CA LYS A 130 36.36 6.56 -32.65
C LYS A 130 37.43 5.64 -32.07
N SER A 131 38.28 5.11 -32.98
CA SER A 131 39.43 4.30 -32.62
C SER A 131 40.61 4.67 -33.52
N SER A 132 41.79 4.12 -33.27
CA SER A 132 42.99 4.29 -34.10
C SER A 132 42.76 3.84 -35.54
N THR A 133 42.04 2.75 -35.72
CA THR A 133 41.72 2.19 -37.04
C THR A 133 40.47 2.81 -37.65
N ARG A 134 39.54 3.37 -36.86
CA ARG A 134 38.28 3.97 -37.33
C ARG A 134 38.14 5.41 -36.85
N GLN A 135 38.84 6.32 -37.50
CA GLN A 135 38.89 7.73 -37.08
C GLN A 135 37.61 8.54 -37.35
N ALA A 136 36.80 8.14 -38.33
CA ALA A 136 35.59 8.85 -38.75
C ALA A 136 34.38 7.90 -38.84
N PRO A 137 33.88 7.32 -37.71
CA PRO A 137 32.74 6.43 -37.70
C PRO A 137 31.46 7.20 -38.11
N ARG A 138 30.68 6.61 -39.03
CA ARG A 138 29.40 7.17 -39.54
C ARG A 138 28.21 6.40 -39.00
N ASN A 139 28.34 5.72 -37.86
CA ASN A 139 27.30 4.99 -37.21
C ASN A 139 27.10 5.48 -35.76
N ALA A 140 25.88 5.46 -35.28
CA ALA A 140 25.49 5.63 -33.90
C ALA A 140 24.55 4.48 -33.51
N GLN A 141 24.40 4.24 -32.25
CA GLN A 141 23.46 3.24 -31.76
C GLN A 141 22.04 3.84 -31.60
N PRO A 142 20.99 3.11 -31.93
CA PRO A 142 19.63 3.47 -31.51
C PRO A 142 19.54 3.40 -29.99
N GLY A 143 18.59 4.13 -29.43
CA GLY A 143 18.22 3.93 -28.03
C GLY A 143 17.55 2.55 -27.83
N ILE A 144 17.64 2.04 -26.64
CA ILE A 144 17.02 0.77 -26.25
C ILE A 144 15.57 1.05 -25.83
N GLU A 145 14.68 0.11 -26.09
CA GLU A 145 13.30 0.18 -25.62
C GLU A 145 13.24 0.13 -24.11
N GLY A 146 12.33 0.92 -23.50
CA GLY A 146 12.00 0.82 -22.10
C GLY A 146 11.13 -0.39 -21.84
N GLU A 147 11.13 -0.85 -20.60
CA GLU A 147 10.27 -1.94 -20.15
C GLU A 147 8.79 -1.53 -20.19
N SER A 148 7.93 -2.48 -20.52
CA SER A 148 6.49 -2.28 -20.50
C SER A 148 5.76 -3.56 -20.08
N GLY A 149 4.55 -3.39 -19.56
CA GLY A 149 3.73 -4.54 -19.19
C GLY A 149 2.44 -4.15 -18.50
N ASN A 150 1.63 -5.19 -18.25
CA ASN A 150 0.44 -5.08 -17.43
C ASN A 150 0.74 -5.62 -16.03
N PHE A 151 0.36 -4.85 -15.04
CA PHE A 151 0.61 -5.16 -13.64
C PHE A 151 -0.69 -5.15 -12.85
N GLU A 152 -0.74 -6.01 -11.87
CA GLU A 152 -1.79 -6.09 -10.86
C GLU A 152 -1.25 -5.43 -9.60
N VAL A 153 -2.00 -4.47 -9.09
CA VAL A 153 -1.76 -3.84 -7.80
C VAL A 153 -2.87 -4.27 -6.87
N GLU A 154 -2.50 -4.97 -5.83
CA GLU A 154 -3.38 -5.47 -4.77
C GLU A 154 -2.97 -4.81 -3.47
N LEU A 155 -3.93 -4.18 -2.81
CA LEU A 155 -3.75 -3.68 -1.47
C LEU A 155 -4.06 -4.82 -0.50
N LYS A 156 -3.04 -5.37 0.14
CA LYS A 156 -3.24 -6.23 1.32
C LYS A 156 -3.67 -5.35 2.46
N ILE A 157 -4.95 -5.20 2.59
CA ILE A 157 -5.49 -4.28 3.56
C ILE A 157 -5.17 -4.65 4.94
N LEU A 158 -4.89 -3.60 5.45
CA LEU A 158 -4.49 -3.34 6.76
C LEU A 158 -5.46 -2.36 7.32
N ALA A 159 -6.21 -2.83 8.24
CA ALA A 159 -6.80 -1.90 9.17
C ALA A 159 -5.69 -1.46 10.11
N ASP A 160 -5.64 -0.19 10.40
CA ASP A 160 -4.78 0.34 11.47
C ASP A 160 -5.29 -0.21 12.81
N VAL A 161 -6.61 -0.35 12.93
CA VAL A 161 -7.34 -0.76 14.13
C VAL A 161 -8.16 -2.02 13.87
N GLY A 162 -7.93 -3.06 14.67
CA GLY A 162 -8.72 -4.30 14.64
C GLY A 162 -9.71 -4.37 15.80
N LEU A 163 -11.02 -4.53 15.50
CA LEU A 163 -12.05 -4.75 16.50
C LEU A 163 -12.13 -6.23 16.86
N VAL A 164 -11.95 -6.53 18.13
CA VAL A 164 -11.94 -7.87 18.73
C VAL A 164 -13.06 -7.98 19.74
N GLY A 165 -13.88 -8.99 19.68
CA GLY A 165 -14.96 -9.18 20.65
C GLY A 165 -15.85 -10.35 20.28
N LEU A 166 -16.62 -10.83 21.24
CA LEU A 166 -17.61 -11.88 21.05
C LEU A 166 -18.69 -11.48 20.02
N PRO A 167 -19.44 -12.43 19.47
CA PRO A 167 -20.64 -12.11 18.71
C PRO A 167 -21.55 -11.19 19.53
N ASN A 168 -22.17 -10.22 18.88
CA ASN A 168 -23.08 -9.23 19.50
C ASN A 168 -22.42 -8.24 20.50
N ALA A 169 -21.09 -8.23 20.66
CA ALA A 169 -20.38 -7.24 21.47
C ALA A 169 -20.44 -5.80 20.88
N GLY A 170 -21.13 -5.59 19.77
CA GLY A 170 -21.33 -4.27 19.16
C GLY A 170 -20.30 -3.86 18.13
N LYS A 171 -19.41 -4.75 17.67
CA LYS A 171 -18.33 -4.45 16.69
C LYS A 171 -18.83 -3.77 15.41
N SER A 172 -19.75 -4.41 14.71
CA SER A 172 -20.27 -3.91 13.43
C SER A 172 -21.11 -2.63 13.62
N THR A 173 -21.79 -2.49 14.77
CA THR A 173 -22.52 -1.26 15.11
C THR A 173 -21.56 -0.11 15.35
N LEU A 174 -20.52 -0.34 16.14
CA LEU A 174 -19.46 0.66 16.39
C LEU A 174 -18.82 1.11 15.07
N LEU A 175 -18.45 0.16 14.23
CA LEU A 175 -17.86 0.44 12.93
C LEU A 175 -18.79 1.28 12.03
N SER A 176 -20.10 0.99 12.07
CA SER A 176 -21.10 1.72 11.27
C SER A 176 -21.30 3.17 11.74
N VAL A 177 -21.17 3.42 13.04
CA VAL A 177 -21.36 4.74 13.63
C VAL A 177 -20.11 5.60 13.45
N LEU A 178 -18.91 5.04 13.65
CA LEU A 178 -17.66 5.78 13.53
C LEU A 178 -17.23 6.01 12.07
N SER A 179 -17.67 5.15 11.16
CA SER A 179 -17.22 5.25 9.77
C SER A 179 -17.83 6.45 9.06
N SER A 180 -17.00 7.28 8.44
CA SER A 180 -17.41 8.44 7.64
C SER A 180 -18.14 8.06 6.33
N ALA A 181 -18.10 6.80 5.94
CA ALA A 181 -18.84 6.21 4.82
C ALA A 181 -19.41 4.88 5.25
N ARG A 182 -20.47 4.40 4.59
CA ARG A 182 -21.01 3.07 4.89
C ARG A 182 -19.89 2.02 4.88
N PRO A 183 -19.73 1.24 5.96
CA PRO A 183 -18.74 0.18 6.01
C PRO A 183 -18.86 -0.71 4.80
N LYS A 184 -17.73 -1.05 4.21
CA LYS A 184 -17.70 -1.87 3.02
C LYS A 184 -17.40 -3.30 3.42
N ILE A 185 -18.24 -4.20 2.95
CA ILE A 185 -17.96 -5.61 2.95
C ILE A 185 -16.84 -5.85 1.93
N ALA A 186 -15.68 -6.28 2.38
CA ALA A 186 -14.56 -6.57 1.51
C ALA A 186 -14.63 -8.06 1.14
N ASP A 187 -15.06 -8.33 -0.10
CA ASP A 187 -15.16 -9.69 -0.63
C ASP A 187 -13.79 -10.17 -1.11
N TYR A 188 -13.08 -10.86 -0.22
CA TYR A 188 -11.79 -11.45 -0.54
C TYR A 188 -11.97 -12.91 -0.98
N PRO A 189 -11.42 -13.30 -2.14
CA PRO A 189 -11.61 -14.66 -2.68
C PRO A 189 -11.09 -15.79 -1.78
N PHE A 190 -10.37 -15.45 -0.71
CA PHE A 190 -9.75 -16.39 0.22
C PHE A 190 -10.32 -16.33 1.64
N THR A 191 -11.37 -15.52 1.89
CA THR A 191 -12.00 -15.42 3.21
C THR A 191 -13.37 -16.12 3.20
N THR A 192 -13.56 -17.04 4.15
CA THR A 192 -14.87 -17.64 4.43
C THR A 192 -15.76 -16.70 5.23
N LEU A 193 -15.15 -15.75 5.95
CA LEU A 193 -15.81 -14.69 6.69
C LEU A 193 -15.32 -13.34 6.14
N VAL A 194 -16.25 -12.52 5.74
CA VAL A 194 -15.98 -11.26 5.05
C VAL A 194 -15.82 -10.14 6.07
N PRO A 195 -14.62 -9.53 6.18
CA PRO A 195 -14.41 -8.42 7.10
C PRO A 195 -15.19 -7.19 6.66
N GLN A 196 -15.67 -6.43 7.63
CA GLN A 196 -16.21 -5.10 7.39
C GLN A 196 -15.14 -4.07 7.70
N LEU A 197 -14.96 -3.14 6.77
CA LEU A 197 -13.98 -2.07 6.88
C LEU A 197 -14.68 -0.73 6.92
N GLY A 198 -14.23 0.15 7.81
CA GLY A 198 -14.68 1.52 7.90
C GLY A 198 -13.51 2.49 7.96
N ILE A 199 -13.66 3.65 7.33
CA ILE A 199 -12.71 4.75 7.43
C ILE A 199 -13.23 5.69 8.51
N VAL A 200 -12.46 5.83 9.59
CA VAL A 200 -12.74 6.73 10.71
C VAL A 200 -11.92 8.00 10.53
N LYS A 201 -12.57 9.14 10.56
CA LYS A 201 -11.89 10.46 10.51
C LYS A 201 -11.53 10.89 11.92
N PHE A 202 -10.35 11.48 12.08
CA PHE A 202 -9.97 12.17 13.29
C PHE A 202 -9.22 13.46 12.91
N GLY A 203 -9.40 14.53 13.72
CA GLY A 203 -8.89 15.84 13.34
C GLY A 203 -9.49 16.39 12.05
N GLU A 204 -8.82 17.34 11.42
CA GLU A 204 -9.32 17.99 10.20
C GLU A 204 -8.98 17.25 8.91
N TYR A 205 -7.85 16.55 8.88
CA TYR A 205 -7.30 15.95 7.63
C TYR A 205 -6.89 14.49 7.76
N ASP A 206 -6.90 13.93 8.96
CA ASP A 206 -6.43 12.58 9.21
C ASP A 206 -7.56 11.57 9.25
N SER A 207 -7.24 10.33 8.95
CA SER A 207 -8.14 9.19 9.03
C SER A 207 -7.37 7.90 9.19
N PHE A 208 -8.03 6.89 9.78
CA PHE A 208 -7.50 5.53 9.88
C PHE A 208 -8.55 4.51 9.46
N VAL A 209 -8.09 3.32 9.11
CA VAL A 209 -8.96 2.21 8.73
C VAL A 209 -9.19 1.31 9.93
N MET A 210 -10.47 1.08 10.24
CA MET A 210 -10.92 0.16 11.29
C MET A 210 -11.55 -1.07 10.65
N ALA A 211 -11.22 -2.26 11.14
CA ALA A 211 -11.78 -3.52 10.66
C ALA A 211 -12.50 -4.28 11.77
N ASP A 212 -13.69 -4.77 11.48
CA ASP A 212 -14.34 -5.82 12.27
C ASP A 212 -13.65 -7.16 11.94
N ILE A 213 -13.10 -7.81 12.97
CA ILE A 213 -12.47 -9.13 12.86
C ILE A 213 -13.54 -10.19 13.15
N PRO A 214 -14.22 -10.73 12.12
CA PRO A 214 -15.25 -11.74 12.34
C PRO A 214 -14.63 -13.09 12.68
N GLY A 215 -15.34 -13.88 13.47
CA GLY A 215 -15.02 -15.31 13.66
C GLY A 215 -14.08 -15.67 14.81
N LEU A 216 -13.78 -14.74 15.72
CA LEU A 216 -13.19 -15.08 17.01
C LEU A 216 -14.30 -15.68 17.89
N ILE A 217 -14.48 -17.00 17.82
CA ILE A 217 -15.44 -17.76 18.63
C ILE A 217 -14.74 -19.02 19.14
N LYS A 218 -15.03 -19.40 20.39
CA LYS A 218 -14.54 -20.64 20.99
C LYS A 218 -14.59 -21.81 20.00
N GLY A 219 -13.43 -22.33 19.57
CA GLY A 219 -13.31 -23.51 18.72
C GLY A 219 -13.07 -23.26 17.23
N ALA A 220 -12.99 -22.02 16.74
CA ALA A 220 -12.65 -21.74 15.35
C ALA A 220 -11.24 -22.20 14.96
N SER A 221 -10.34 -22.36 15.92
CA SER A 221 -8.98 -22.88 15.74
C SER A 221 -8.93 -24.38 15.36
N LYS A 222 -10.00 -25.13 15.57
CA LYS A 222 -10.04 -26.60 15.37
C LYS A 222 -10.66 -27.07 14.06
N GLY A 223 -11.15 -26.18 13.20
CA GLY A 223 -11.74 -26.65 11.96
C GLY A 223 -12.20 -25.55 10.99
N LYS A 224 -11.67 -25.55 9.81
CA LYS A 224 -12.18 -25.04 8.51
C LYS A 224 -12.71 -23.57 8.42
N GLY A 225 -12.48 -22.67 9.36
CA GLY A 225 -13.26 -21.44 9.40
C GLY A 225 -12.54 -20.14 8.98
N LEU A 226 -11.30 -19.94 9.34
CA LEU A 226 -10.55 -18.72 9.01
C LEU A 226 -9.38 -19.09 8.12
N GLY A 227 -9.40 -18.64 6.87
CA GLY A 227 -8.28 -18.89 5.97
C GLY A 227 -6.99 -18.29 6.54
N HIS A 228 -5.89 -19.07 6.54
CA HIS A 228 -4.56 -18.61 6.95
C HIS A 228 -4.14 -17.27 6.34
N GLN A 229 -4.73 -16.90 5.21
CA GLN A 229 -4.45 -15.64 4.54
C GLN A 229 -5.15 -14.45 5.19
N PHE A 230 -6.36 -14.61 5.73
CA PHE A 230 -7.06 -13.54 6.46
C PHE A 230 -6.34 -13.19 7.76
N LEU A 231 -5.80 -14.19 8.45
CA LEU A 231 -5.04 -14.00 9.68
C LEU A 231 -3.74 -13.19 9.47
N LYS A 232 -3.10 -13.37 8.31
CA LYS A 232 -1.98 -12.51 7.91
C LYS A 232 -2.35 -11.03 7.75
N HIS A 233 -3.61 -10.72 7.56
CA HIS A 233 -4.08 -9.34 7.49
C HIS A 233 -4.26 -8.74 8.89
N ILE A 234 -4.68 -9.55 9.88
CA ILE A 234 -4.75 -9.12 11.29
C ILE A 234 -3.35 -8.85 11.86
N GLU A 235 -2.33 -9.58 11.40
CA GLU A 235 -0.93 -9.36 11.78
C GLU A 235 -0.42 -7.95 11.53
N ARG A 236 -1.06 -7.21 10.65
CA ARG A 236 -0.61 -5.87 10.25
C ARG A 236 -1.35 -4.73 10.94
N ASN A 237 -2.45 -5.02 11.68
CA ASN A 237 -3.10 -4.01 12.51
C ASN A 237 -2.09 -3.43 13.50
N ARG A 238 -2.15 -2.12 13.71
CA ARG A 238 -1.27 -1.42 14.66
C ARG A 238 -1.75 -1.57 16.09
N ILE A 239 -3.07 -1.53 16.28
CA ILE A 239 -3.72 -1.60 17.60
C ILE A 239 -4.95 -2.52 17.54
N HIS A 240 -5.25 -3.19 18.64
CA HIS A 240 -6.46 -3.98 18.83
C HIS A 240 -7.39 -3.30 19.83
N ILE A 241 -8.69 -3.27 19.54
CA ILE A 241 -9.72 -2.81 20.47
C ILE A 241 -10.55 -4.01 20.89
N TYR A 242 -10.45 -4.36 22.18
CA TYR A 242 -11.28 -5.40 22.76
C TYR A 242 -12.62 -4.82 23.20
N LEU A 243 -13.69 -5.27 22.55
CA LEU A 243 -15.05 -4.85 22.83
C LEU A 243 -15.72 -5.89 23.71
N ILE A 244 -16.08 -5.50 24.94
CA ILE A 244 -16.70 -6.35 25.93
C ILE A 244 -18.02 -5.73 26.32
N ASP A 245 -19.11 -6.51 26.28
CA ASP A 245 -20.44 -6.05 26.64
C ASP A 245 -20.49 -5.71 28.14
N CYS A 246 -21.13 -4.60 28.49
CA CYS A 246 -21.31 -4.20 29.90
C CYS A 246 -22.12 -5.20 30.73
N GLN A 247 -22.86 -6.10 30.09
CA GLN A 247 -23.71 -7.12 30.72
C GLN A 247 -22.98 -8.47 30.92
N GLU A 248 -21.69 -8.57 30.55
CA GLU A 248 -20.93 -9.81 30.76
C GLU A 248 -20.72 -10.06 32.25
N GLU A 249 -20.96 -11.30 32.69
CA GLU A 249 -20.78 -11.73 34.08
C GLU A 249 -19.29 -11.87 34.46
N ASP A 250 -18.44 -12.23 33.48
CA ASP A 250 -16.97 -12.36 33.65
C ASP A 250 -16.23 -11.63 32.52
N PRO A 251 -16.18 -10.28 32.56
CA PRO A 251 -15.52 -9.50 31.50
C PRO A 251 -14.03 -9.78 31.38
N PHE A 252 -13.36 -10.07 32.51
CA PHE A 252 -11.95 -10.40 32.50
C PHE A 252 -11.66 -11.79 31.89
N GLY A 253 -12.50 -12.76 32.14
CA GLY A 253 -12.44 -14.08 31.51
C GLY A 253 -12.69 -14.02 30.01
N VAL A 254 -13.63 -13.17 29.57
CA VAL A 254 -13.89 -12.89 28.14
C VAL A 254 -12.63 -12.28 27.50
N PHE A 255 -12.07 -11.25 28.11
CA PHE A 255 -10.82 -10.62 27.60
C PHE A 255 -9.69 -11.63 27.45
N ARG A 256 -9.41 -12.44 28.50
CA ARG A 256 -8.37 -13.47 28.45
C ARG A 256 -8.64 -14.50 27.35
N THR A 257 -9.88 -14.90 27.18
CA THR A 257 -10.28 -15.84 26.12
C THR A 257 -9.97 -15.27 24.73
N LEU A 258 -10.38 -14.03 24.46
CA LEU A 258 -10.14 -13.34 23.19
C LEU A 258 -8.63 -13.15 22.94
N LYS A 259 -7.87 -12.77 23.96
CA LYS A 259 -6.41 -12.61 23.86
C LYS A 259 -5.70 -13.91 23.55
N ASN A 260 -6.09 -15.00 24.23
CA ASN A 260 -5.56 -16.33 23.99
C ASN A 260 -5.93 -16.86 22.60
N GLU A 261 -7.13 -16.56 22.13
CA GLU A 261 -7.58 -16.95 20.79
C GLU A 261 -6.75 -16.24 19.72
N LEU A 262 -6.53 -14.94 19.83
CA LEU A 262 -5.62 -14.20 18.94
C LEU A 262 -4.21 -14.78 18.93
N ASN A 263 -3.67 -15.09 20.10
CA ASN A 263 -2.33 -15.67 20.23
C ASN A 263 -2.23 -17.08 19.64
N SER A 264 -3.31 -17.85 19.69
CA SER A 264 -3.35 -19.18 19.07
C SER A 264 -3.29 -19.14 17.55
N PHE A 265 -3.64 -18.01 16.93
CA PHE A 265 -3.56 -17.81 15.49
C PHE A 265 -2.17 -17.39 15.04
N ASN A 266 -1.54 -16.48 15.76
CA ASN A 266 -0.15 -16.10 15.52
C ASN A 266 0.51 -15.60 16.79
N GLU A 267 1.66 -16.20 17.12
CA GLU A 267 2.49 -15.78 18.23
C GLU A 267 2.93 -14.32 18.08
N GLY A 268 2.52 -13.49 19.04
CA GLY A 268 2.88 -12.07 19.10
C GLY A 268 1.73 -11.10 18.80
N LEU A 269 0.55 -11.55 18.39
CA LEU A 269 -0.62 -10.68 18.28
C LEU A 269 -1.09 -10.16 19.63
N ASP A 270 -0.87 -10.91 20.69
CA ASP A 270 -1.15 -10.55 22.09
C ASP A 270 -0.23 -9.47 22.66
N LYS A 271 0.93 -9.22 21.99
CA LYS A 271 1.91 -8.20 22.38
C LYS A 271 1.67 -6.84 21.77
N LYS A 272 0.71 -6.74 20.85
CA LYS A 272 0.37 -5.47 20.22
C LYS A 272 -0.28 -4.52 21.22
N PRO A 273 -0.15 -3.20 20.98
CA PRO A 273 -0.94 -2.21 21.71
C PRO A 273 -2.42 -2.55 21.63
N TYR A 274 -3.13 -2.36 22.71
CA TYR A 274 -4.57 -2.61 22.75
C TYR A 274 -5.29 -1.63 23.68
N LEU A 275 -6.58 -1.45 23.40
CA LEU A 275 -7.53 -0.74 24.24
C LEU A 275 -8.66 -1.70 24.65
N ILE A 276 -9.23 -1.48 25.82
CA ILE A 276 -10.37 -2.21 26.30
C ILE A 276 -11.56 -1.26 26.34
N CYS A 277 -12.64 -1.64 25.66
CA CYS A 277 -13.87 -0.87 25.61
C CYS A 277 -15.02 -1.65 26.23
N ARG A 278 -15.67 -1.06 27.22
CA ARG A 278 -16.94 -1.52 27.74
C ARG A 278 -18.06 -0.99 26.87
N THR A 279 -18.68 -1.89 26.12
CA THR A 279 -19.74 -1.52 25.15
C THR A 279 -21.13 -1.52 25.78
N LYS A 280 -22.09 -0.90 25.10
CA LYS A 280 -23.49 -0.78 25.54
C LYS A 280 -23.63 -0.14 26.94
N SER A 281 -22.76 0.81 27.25
CA SER A 281 -22.73 1.50 28.54
C SER A 281 -24.03 2.27 28.89
N ASP A 282 -24.95 2.38 27.94
CA ASP A 282 -26.29 2.89 28.09
C ASP A 282 -27.24 1.93 28.84
N LEU A 283 -26.93 0.61 28.81
CA LEU A 283 -27.75 -0.40 29.49
C LEU A 283 -27.37 -0.56 30.96
N ASN A 284 -26.10 -0.30 31.29
CA ASN A 284 -25.62 -0.36 32.66
C ASN A 284 -24.59 0.75 32.88
N THR A 285 -24.96 1.78 33.62
CA THR A 285 -24.12 2.96 33.89
C THR A 285 -23.18 2.76 35.06
N GLU A 286 -23.44 1.79 35.93
CA GLU A 286 -22.57 1.46 37.06
C GLU A 286 -21.47 0.46 36.65
N ILE A 287 -20.24 0.73 37.04
CA ILE A 287 -19.13 -0.20 36.84
C ILE A 287 -19.19 -1.22 37.99
N SER A 288 -19.55 -2.45 37.67
CA SER A 288 -19.59 -3.52 38.65
C SER A 288 -18.17 -3.90 39.12
N ASN A 289 -18.05 -4.51 40.29
CA ASN A 289 -16.77 -4.99 40.86
C ASN A 289 -16.05 -6.00 39.94
N GLU A 290 -16.77 -6.62 39.02
CA GLU A 290 -16.24 -7.59 38.05
C GLU A 290 -15.25 -6.98 37.06
N TRP A 291 -15.32 -5.66 36.87
CA TRP A 291 -14.36 -4.90 36.05
C TRP A 291 -13.07 -4.50 36.78
N ASN A 292 -12.99 -4.71 38.09
CA ASN A 292 -11.78 -4.38 38.89
C ASN A 292 -10.57 -5.29 38.60
N GLY A 293 -10.73 -6.34 37.79
CA GLY A 293 -9.64 -7.23 37.38
C GLY A 293 -8.71 -6.65 36.31
N PHE A 294 -9.06 -5.52 35.71
CA PHE A 294 -8.25 -4.85 34.69
C PHE A 294 -7.31 -3.84 35.36
N ASN A 295 -6.02 -3.90 34.99
CA ASN A 295 -5.04 -2.87 35.32
C ASN A 295 -4.96 -1.77 34.29
N ASP A 296 -5.60 -1.97 33.15
CA ASP A 296 -5.60 -1.07 31.99
C ASP A 296 -6.79 -0.10 32.07
N GLU A 297 -6.64 1.04 31.43
CA GLU A 297 -7.74 2.00 31.29
C GLU A 297 -8.85 1.43 30.42
N ILE A 298 -10.10 1.53 30.91
CA ILE A 298 -11.28 1.05 30.22
C ILE A 298 -12.07 2.25 29.68
N VAL A 299 -12.34 2.23 28.37
CA VAL A 299 -13.15 3.26 27.71
C VAL A 299 -14.61 2.80 27.66
N ASP A 300 -15.48 3.56 28.30
CA ASP A 300 -16.94 3.32 28.26
C ASP A 300 -17.56 3.89 27.00
N ILE A 301 -18.16 3.04 26.19
CA ILE A 301 -18.78 3.45 24.93
C ILE A 301 -20.23 2.97 24.79
N SER A 302 -21.03 3.78 24.11
CA SER A 302 -22.33 3.39 23.60
C SER A 302 -22.48 3.85 22.15
N SER A 303 -22.57 2.90 21.22
CA SER A 303 -22.81 3.20 19.81
C SER A 303 -24.23 3.68 19.53
N VAL A 304 -25.17 3.50 20.47
CA VAL A 304 -26.56 3.95 20.34
C VAL A 304 -26.71 5.41 20.74
N THR A 305 -26.06 5.81 21.84
CA THR A 305 -26.12 7.17 22.37
C THR A 305 -24.95 8.06 21.94
N ASN A 306 -23.97 7.50 21.20
CA ASN A 306 -22.69 8.12 20.83
C ASN A 306 -21.79 8.50 22.02
N LYS A 307 -22.10 8.02 23.23
CA LYS A 307 -21.32 8.32 24.44
C LYS A 307 -19.94 7.67 24.33
N GLY A 308 -18.87 8.43 24.65
CA GLY A 308 -17.50 7.94 24.72
C GLY A 308 -16.84 7.65 23.38
N LEU A 309 -17.51 7.90 22.23
CA LEU A 309 -16.95 7.62 20.91
C LEU A 309 -15.82 8.58 20.55
N ASP A 310 -15.96 9.86 20.86
CA ASP A 310 -14.89 10.85 20.62
C ASP A 310 -13.67 10.53 21.47
N THR A 311 -13.86 10.20 22.76
CA THR A 311 -12.76 9.75 23.65
C THR A 311 -12.05 8.53 23.09
N LEU A 312 -12.80 7.56 22.54
CA LEU A 312 -12.21 6.37 21.92
C LEU A 312 -11.34 6.77 20.72
N VAL A 313 -11.84 7.63 19.84
CA VAL A 313 -11.10 8.08 18.64
C VAL A 313 -9.84 8.85 19.02
N ASP A 314 -9.90 9.69 20.05
CA ASP A 314 -8.75 10.48 20.54
C ASP A 314 -7.69 9.59 21.23
N THR A 315 -8.08 8.43 21.78
CA THR A 315 -7.16 7.51 22.47
C THR A 315 -6.43 6.58 21.50
N ILE A 316 -6.97 6.34 20.30
CA ILE A 316 -6.39 5.51 19.24
C ILE A 316 -5.21 6.23 18.57
#